data_59ffb959637090f128a0cb4a10b1e7f4
#
_entry.id   59ffb959637090f128a0cb4a10b1e7f4
#
_cell.length_a   1.000
_cell.length_b   1.000
_cell.length_c   1.000
_cell.angle_alpha   90.00
_cell.angle_beta   90.00
_cell.angle_gamma   90.00
#
_symmetry.space_group_name_H-M   'P 1'
#
loop_
_entity.id
_entity.type
_entity.pdbx_description
1 polymer ?
#
loop_
_entity_poly.entity_id
_entity_poly.type
_entity_poly.pdbx_seq_one_letter_code
_entity_poly.pdbx_strand_id
1 'polypeptide(L)'
;MTDPDPVDKLRPGMRAVVRRRIEHGVTDALGDLVAIDADTVSVRTRRGVEVINRADVVAAKEVPPRSTRRGAPHLAISMHDLERIMVEGCPPLERAELGGWLLRARGGFTGRVNSVLPLGNPGLSLSEAVDHCESWYDERGLRRLFVLFGPAGFAVEDDPLGRELLTRAYESFNSTAVLTAATAALPPEPLHPSGAEVRLESSPSPRWWDAWAAQDVLNTNVSRSAVQAVMTGSPDQLFASLEVDGGVAAIARLAFAQGWAGVFALHVAPERRRTGVASQLMGALADASRSRGIRSMYLQVPEANSPARGLYERLGFRTHHAYCYLGG
;
A
#
# COMPACT_ATOMS: atom_id res chain seq x y z
N MET A 1 2.80 -42.20 -0.06
CA MET A 1 2.37 -40.78 -0.32
C MET A 1 2.46 -40.10 1.03
N THR A 2 3.47 -39.27 1.24
CA THR A 2 3.58 -38.44 2.45
C THR A 2 2.50 -37.39 2.40
N ASP A 3 1.71 -37.27 3.47
CA ASP A 3 0.72 -36.22 3.62
C ASP A 3 1.45 -34.87 3.50
N PRO A 4 0.93 -33.90 2.73
CA PRO A 4 1.59 -32.60 2.58
C PRO A 4 1.71 -31.93 3.96
N ASP A 5 2.89 -31.32 4.21
CA ASP A 5 3.14 -30.61 5.46
C ASP A 5 2.07 -29.51 5.65
N PRO A 6 1.38 -29.48 6.79
CA PRO A 6 0.31 -28.50 7.05
C PRO A 6 0.73 -27.03 6.86
N VAL A 7 2.04 -26.75 6.91
CA VAL A 7 2.61 -25.39 6.85
C VAL A 7 2.97 -24.95 5.43
N ASP A 8 3.02 -25.86 4.45
CA ASP A 8 3.50 -25.56 3.09
C ASP A 8 2.70 -24.45 2.35
N LYS A 9 1.43 -24.31 2.70
CA LYS A 9 0.55 -23.28 2.13
C LYS A 9 0.63 -21.92 2.84
N LEU A 10 1.32 -21.86 3.99
CA LEU A 10 1.43 -20.67 4.80
C LEU A 10 2.70 -19.90 4.46
N ARG A 11 2.69 -18.60 4.71
CA ARG A 11 3.80 -17.69 4.42
C ARG A 11 3.97 -16.66 5.53
N PRO A 12 5.19 -16.18 5.80
CA PRO A 12 5.39 -15.04 6.69
C PRO A 12 4.52 -13.87 6.30
N GLY A 13 3.97 -13.18 7.30
CA GLY A 13 3.00 -12.10 7.13
C GLY A 13 1.53 -12.52 7.09
N MET A 14 1.21 -13.80 6.87
CA MET A 14 -0.16 -14.30 6.98
C MET A 14 -0.57 -14.41 8.45
N ARG A 15 -1.86 -14.18 8.70
CA ARG A 15 -2.45 -14.56 9.99
C ARG A 15 -2.91 -16.01 9.93
N ALA A 16 -2.42 -16.82 10.86
CA ALA A 16 -2.70 -18.25 10.87
C ALA A 16 -3.04 -18.76 12.27
N VAL A 17 -3.72 -19.89 12.32
CA VAL A 17 -3.77 -20.77 13.48
C VAL A 17 -2.90 -21.98 13.20
N VAL A 18 -1.94 -22.22 14.08
CA VAL A 18 -1.05 -23.37 14.04
C VAL A 18 -1.36 -24.26 15.24
N ARG A 19 -1.90 -25.44 14.99
CA ARG A 19 -2.17 -26.46 16.00
C ARG A 19 -0.95 -27.35 16.17
N ARG A 20 -0.44 -27.44 17.40
CA ARG A 20 0.75 -28.21 17.73
C ARG A 20 0.51 -29.20 18.84
N ARG A 21 1.30 -30.27 18.86
CA ARG A 21 1.38 -31.20 19.98
C ARG A 21 2.10 -30.58 21.16
N ILE A 22 1.64 -30.88 22.34
CA ILE A 22 2.28 -30.59 23.62
C ILE A 22 2.25 -31.87 24.45
N GLU A 23 3.00 -31.93 25.56
CA GLU A 23 3.15 -33.10 26.41
C GLU A 23 1.82 -33.78 26.78
N HIS A 24 0.76 -33.00 26.98
CA HIS A 24 -0.57 -33.48 27.34
C HIS A 24 -1.66 -33.00 26.35
N GLY A 25 -1.51 -33.26 25.05
CA GLY A 25 -2.55 -33.00 24.07
C GLY A 25 -2.12 -32.07 22.93
N VAL A 26 -2.99 -31.18 22.52
CA VAL A 26 -2.73 -30.20 21.45
C VAL A 26 -3.11 -28.79 21.91
N THR A 27 -2.43 -27.80 21.39
CA THR A 27 -2.73 -26.39 21.64
C THR A 27 -2.64 -25.59 20.35
N ASP A 28 -3.30 -24.45 20.29
CA ASP A 28 -3.35 -23.58 19.12
C ASP A 28 -2.55 -22.29 19.37
N ALA A 29 -1.61 -21.98 18.47
CA ALA A 29 -0.97 -20.70 18.37
C ALA A 29 -1.70 -19.88 17.28
N LEU A 30 -2.39 -18.80 17.68
CA LEU A 30 -3.12 -17.92 16.76
C LEU A 30 -2.42 -16.56 16.70
N GLY A 31 -1.91 -16.19 15.54
CA GLY A 31 -1.21 -14.94 15.38
C GLY A 31 -0.73 -14.70 13.96
N ASP A 32 0.16 -13.71 13.80
CA ASP A 32 0.79 -13.41 12.53
C ASP A 32 2.07 -14.23 12.39
N LEU A 33 2.23 -14.91 11.26
CA LEU A 33 3.45 -15.68 10.97
C LEU A 33 4.61 -14.73 10.74
N VAL A 34 5.65 -14.87 11.54
CA VAL A 34 6.85 -14.02 11.49
C VAL A 34 7.92 -14.64 10.61
N ALA A 35 8.10 -15.96 10.74
CA ALA A 35 9.07 -16.73 9.97
C ALA A 35 8.60 -18.17 9.79
N ILE A 36 8.99 -18.78 8.69
CA ILE A 36 8.88 -20.21 8.42
C ILE A 36 10.22 -20.63 7.83
N ASP A 37 10.90 -21.55 8.49
CA ASP A 37 12.12 -22.17 7.99
C ASP A 37 11.95 -23.69 7.86
N ALA A 38 13.05 -24.42 7.60
CA ALA A 38 12.98 -25.87 7.38
C ALA A 38 12.45 -26.63 8.60
N ASP A 39 12.74 -26.17 9.80
CA ASP A 39 12.51 -26.89 11.05
C ASP A 39 11.48 -26.22 11.95
N THR A 40 11.24 -24.93 11.80
CA THR A 40 10.40 -24.14 12.72
C THR A 40 9.39 -23.22 12.02
N VAL A 41 8.35 -22.89 12.78
CA VAL A 41 7.34 -21.86 12.45
C VAL A 41 7.24 -20.88 13.61
N SER A 42 7.48 -19.63 13.35
CA SER A 42 7.38 -18.56 14.35
C SER A 42 6.07 -17.81 14.20
N VAL A 43 5.25 -17.80 15.25
CA VAL A 43 3.93 -17.16 15.29
C VAL A 43 3.95 -16.06 16.34
N ARG A 44 3.67 -14.82 15.94
CA ARG A 44 3.48 -13.70 16.87
C ARG A 44 2.07 -13.73 17.42
N THR A 45 1.93 -14.28 18.63
CA THR A 45 0.68 -14.34 19.38
C THR A 45 0.48 -13.09 20.24
N ARG A 46 -0.64 -13.00 20.96
CA ARG A 46 -0.85 -11.94 21.98
C ARG A 46 0.11 -12.03 23.18
N ARG A 47 0.75 -13.19 23.37
CA ARG A 47 1.66 -13.46 24.49
C ARG A 47 3.13 -13.29 24.12
N GLY A 48 3.42 -13.00 22.85
CA GLY A 48 4.76 -12.91 22.33
C GLY A 48 4.96 -13.81 21.10
N VAL A 49 6.20 -13.90 20.63
CA VAL A 49 6.56 -14.79 19.53
C VAL A 49 6.74 -16.22 20.07
N GLU A 50 5.95 -17.15 19.55
CA GLU A 50 6.08 -18.58 19.83
C GLU A 50 6.79 -19.25 18.67
N VAL A 51 7.90 -19.93 18.95
CA VAL A 51 8.65 -20.74 17.98
C VAL A 51 8.18 -22.19 18.14
N ILE A 52 7.69 -22.78 17.07
CA ILE A 52 7.06 -24.12 17.03
C ILE A 52 7.87 -25.00 16.07
N ASN A 53 8.30 -26.16 16.51
CA ASN A 53 8.91 -27.14 15.60
C ASN A 53 7.88 -27.65 14.60
N ARG A 54 8.23 -27.70 13.32
CA ARG A 54 7.33 -28.18 12.26
C ARG A 54 6.88 -29.61 12.51
N ALA A 55 7.76 -30.46 13.07
CA ALA A 55 7.44 -31.85 13.44
C ALA A 55 6.28 -31.97 14.47
N ASP A 56 6.06 -30.92 15.26
CA ASP A 56 4.97 -30.86 16.24
C ASP A 56 3.67 -30.31 15.67
N VAL A 57 3.69 -29.75 14.45
CA VAL A 57 2.49 -29.17 13.83
C VAL A 57 1.56 -30.28 13.36
N VAL A 58 0.35 -30.27 13.88
CA VAL A 58 -0.72 -31.22 13.54
C VAL A 58 -1.60 -30.68 12.42
N ALA A 59 -1.86 -29.37 12.44
CA ALA A 59 -2.65 -28.68 11.44
C ALA A 59 -2.29 -27.19 11.43
N ALA A 60 -2.34 -26.59 10.27
CA ALA A 60 -2.17 -25.14 10.15
C ALA A 60 -3.06 -24.63 9.04
N LYS A 61 -3.68 -23.45 9.26
CA LYS A 61 -4.50 -22.79 8.25
C LYS A 61 -4.44 -21.29 8.39
N GLU A 62 -4.54 -20.62 7.26
CA GLU A 62 -4.80 -19.19 7.24
C GLU A 62 -6.16 -18.90 7.90
N VAL A 63 -6.22 -17.84 8.69
CA VAL A 63 -7.46 -17.33 9.25
C VAL A 63 -7.68 -15.89 8.78
N PRO A 64 -8.94 -15.51 8.54
CA PRO A 64 -9.25 -14.14 8.15
C PRO A 64 -8.61 -13.12 9.10
N PRO A 65 -8.24 -11.93 8.61
CA PRO A 65 -7.84 -10.82 9.46
C PRO A 65 -8.83 -10.64 10.60
N ARG A 66 -8.35 -10.22 11.76
CA ARG A 66 -9.25 -9.97 12.91
C ARG A 66 -10.37 -9.05 12.45
N SER A 67 -11.62 -9.46 12.69
CA SER A 67 -12.76 -8.57 12.46
C SER A 67 -12.52 -7.27 13.22
N THR A 68 -12.60 -6.16 12.50
CA THR A 68 -12.31 -4.82 12.98
C THR A 68 -13.06 -4.51 14.26
N ARG A 69 -12.35 -4.21 15.35
CA ARG A 69 -12.94 -3.39 16.39
C ARG A 69 -13.40 -2.09 15.73
N ARG A 70 -14.69 -1.74 15.87
CA ARG A 70 -15.27 -0.52 15.33
C ARG A 70 -14.33 0.66 15.64
N GLY A 71 -13.81 1.33 14.61
CA GLY A 71 -13.23 2.64 14.72
C GLY A 71 -11.76 2.86 14.36
N ALA A 72 -10.93 1.82 14.11
CA ALA A 72 -9.52 2.04 13.77
C ALA A 72 -9.03 1.10 12.64
N PRO A 73 -9.17 1.46 11.36
CA PRO A 73 -8.79 0.62 10.22
C PRO A 73 -7.33 0.14 10.28
N HIS A 74 -6.40 1.00 10.72
CA HIS A 74 -4.97 0.69 10.82
C HIS A 74 -4.62 -0.35 11.90
N LEU A 75 -5.55 -0.65 12.81
CA LEU A 75 -5.37 -1.70 13.83
C LEU A 75 -5.93 -3.05 13.38
N ALA A 76 -6.61 -3.08 12.25
CA ALA A 76 -7.45 -4.21 11.85
C ALA A 76 -6.90 -4.98 10.65
N ILE A 77 -6.18 -4.31 9.78
CA ILE A 77 -5.60 -4.89 8.56
C ILE A 77 -4.10 -5.14 8.76
N SER A 78 -3.56 -6.20 8.15
CA SER A 78 -2.12 -6.40 8.10
C SER A 78 -1.49 -5.47 7.05
N MET A 79 -0.17 -5.20 7.18
CA MET A 79 0.56 -4.44 6.16
C MET A 79 0.44 -5.12 4.79
N HIS A 80 0.62 -6.44 4.73
CA HIS A 80 0.53 -7.22 3.50
C HIS A 80 -0.85 -7.14 2.83
N ASP A 81 -1.93 -7.20 3.62
CA ASP A 81 -3.28 -7.11 3.06
C ASP A 81 -3.57 -5.69 2.57
N LEU A 82 -3.09 -4.66 3.27
CA LEU A 82 -3.24 -3.29 2.80
C LEU A 82 -2.43 -3.03 1.53
N GLU A 83 -1.20 -3.56 1.44
CA GLU A 83 -0.40 -3.47 0.22
C GLU A 83 -1.10 -4.13 -0.98
N ARG A 84 -1.75 -5.30 -0.80
CA ARG A 84 -2.56 -5.93 -1.86
C ARG A 84 -3.73 -5.04 -2.30
N ILE A 85 -4.45 -4.43 -1.35
CA ILE A 85 -5.53 -3.49 -1.65
C ILE A 85 -5.00 -2.27 -2.41
N MET A 86 -3.84 -1.76 -2.02
CA MET A 86 -3.22 -0.61 -2.68
C MET A 86 -2.82 -0.90 -4.13
N VAL A 87 -2.48 -2.15 -4.47
CA VAL A 87 -2.27 -2.57 -5.87
C VAL A 87 -3.54 -2.37 -6.71
N GLU A 88 -4.70 -2.72 -6.19
CA GLU A 88 -5.98 -2.56 -6.91
C GLU A 88 -6.37 -1.07 -7.08
N GLY A 89 -5.99 -0.21 -6.14
CA GLY A 89 -6.20 1.24 -6.24
C GLY A 89 -5.33 1.92 -7.31
N CYS A 90 -4.23 1.28 -7.70
CA CYS A 90 -3.32 1.73 -8.74
C CYS A 90 -2.72 0.49 -9.45
N PRO A 91 -3.51 -0.19 -10.31
CA PRO A 91 -3.12 -1.48 -10.86
C PRO A 91 -2.00 -1.36 -11.91
N PRO A 92 -1.05 -2.31 -11.94
CA PRO A 92 -0.10 -2.42 -13.04
C PRO A 92 -0.80 -2.84 -14.33
N LEU A 93 -0.19 -2.57 -15.48
CA LEU A 93 -0.67 -3.06 -16.78
C LEU A 93 -0.27 -4.52 -16.98
N GLU A 94 0.95 -4.83 -16.60
CA GLU A 94 1.51 -6.18 -16.65
C GLU A 94 1.93 -6.60 -15.26
N ARG A 95 1.68 -7.85 -14.93
CA ARG A 95 2.07 -8.46 -13.66
C ARG A 95 2.51 -9.90 -13.86
N ALA A 96 3.49 -10.31 -13.05
CA ALA A 96 3.90 -11.69 -12.89
C ALA A 96 4.04 -12.01 -11.40
N GLU A 97 3.94 -13.28 -11.07
CA GLU A 97 4.09 -13.76 -9.69
C GLU A 97 5.30 -14.68 -9.59
N LEU A 98 6.12 -14.44 -8.59
CA LEU A 98 7.20 -15.32 -8.19
C LEU A 98 6.92 -15.75 -6.74
N GLY A 99 6.27 -16.90 -6.56
CA GLY A 99 5.78 -17.31 -5.26
C GLY A 99 4.88 -16.25 -4.62
N GLY A 100 5.32 -15.66 -3.50
CA GLY A 100 4.62 -14.58 -2.83
C GLY A 100 5.01 -13.17 -3.30
N TRP A 101 5.87 -13.04 -4.31
CA TRP A 101 6.27 -11.73 -4.85
C TRP A 101 5.45 -11.37 -6.07
N LEU A 102 5.06 -10.09 -6.16
CA LEU A 102 4.34 -9.54 -7.30
C LEU A 102 5.26 -8.60 -8.09
N LEU A 103 5.59 -8.98 -9.33
CA LEU A 103 6.33 -8.17 -10.28
C LEU A 103 5.33 -7.30 -11.05
N ARG A 104 5.58 -6.00 -11.14
CA ARG A 104 4.64 -5.02 -11.69
C ARG A 104 5.32 -4.14 -12.74
N ALA A 105 4.65 -3.95 -13.88
CA ALA A 105 5.11 -3.04 -14.92
C ALA A 105 3.95 -2.22 -15.51
N ARG A 106 4.21 -0.92 -15.76
CA ARG A 106 3.31 -0.01 -16.44
C ARG A 106 4.05 1.21 -17.02
N GLY A 107 4.81 0.99 -18.08
CA GLY A 107 5.43 2.08 -18.86
C GLY A 107 6.41 2.98 -18.10
N GLY A 108 6.96 2.53 -16.98
CA GLY A 108 8.00 3.23 -16.21
C GLY A 108 7.55 4.46 -15.40
N PHE A 109 6.30 4.90 -15.50
CA PHE A 109 5.79 6.00 -14.66
C PHE A 109 5.44 5.51 -13.26
N THR A 110 6.03 6.11 -12.23
CA THR A 110 5.95 5.82 -10.79
C THR A 110 6.40 4.41 -10.39
N GLY A 111 7.23 4.32 -9.36
CA GLY A 111 7.68 3.04 -8.79
C GLY A 111 6.52 2.18 -8.26
N ARG A 112 5.39 2.78 -7.90
CA ARG A 112 4.23 2.09 -7.32
C ARG A 112 3.67 0.98 -8.22
N VAL A 113 3.75 1.14 -9.53
CA VAL A 113 3.28 0.16 -10.53
C VAL A 113 4.41 -0.40 -11.40
N ASN A 114 5.67 -0.08 -11.06
CA ASN A 114 6.86 -0.53 -11.78
C ASN A 114 7.93 -0.99 -10.78
N SER A 115 7.58 -1.91 -9.91
CA SER A 115 8.50 -2.48 -8.92
C SER A 115 8.04 -3.85 -8.45
N VAL A 116 8.96 -4.63 -7.91
CA VAL A 116 8.67 -5.86 -7.18
C VAL A 116 8.03 -5.51 -5.84
N LEU A 117 6.93 -6.14 -5.51
CA LEU A 117 6.27 -6.06 -4.21
C LEU A 117 6.35 -7.43 -3.50
N PRO A 118 7.19 -7.59 -2.47
CA PRO A 118 7.41 -8.87 -1.81
C PRO A 118 6.32 -9.14 -0.75
N LEU A 119 5.21 -9.75 -1.17
CA LEU A 119 4.06 -10.05 -0.32
C LEU A 119 4.15 -11.42 0.38
N GLY A 120 5.31 -12.08 0.34
CA GLY A 120 5.51 -13.39 0.96
C GLY A 120 6.79 -14.07 0.50
N ASN A 121 6.89 -15.37 0.68
CA ASN A 121 8.04 -16.15 0.25
C ASN A 121 8.06 -16.29 -1.28
N PRO A 122 9.17 -15.99 -1.98
CA PRO A 122 9.29 -16.15 -3.43
C PRO A 122 9.34 -17.62 -3.89
N GLY A 123 9.56 -18.58 -2.99
CA GLY A 123 9.73 -20.00 -3.31
C GLY A 123 11.14 -20.39 -3.77
N LEU A 124 12.07 -19.44 -3.78
CA LEU A 124 13.49 -19.55 -4.12
C LEU A 124 14.33 -18.96 -3.00
N SER A 125 15.65 -19.15 -3.03
CA SER A 125 16.56 -18.34 -2.21
C SER A 125 16.42 -16.86 -2.58
N LEU A 126 16.72 -15.94 -1.66
CA LEU A 126 16.62 -14.51 -1.93
C LEU A 126 17.48 -14.09 -3.13
N SER A 127 18.70 -14.64 -3.23
CA SER A 127 19.61 -14.35 -4.34
C SER A 127 19.00 -14.77 -5.69
N GLU A 128 18.52 -16.00 -5.82
CA GLU A 128 17.87 -16.49 -7.04
C GLU A 128 16.60 -15.72 -7.38
N ALA A 129 15.81 -15.34 -6.36
CA ALA A 129 14.60 -14.56 -6.56
C ALA A 129 14.90 -13.15 -7.06
N VAL A 130 15.95 -12.52 -6.57
CA VAL A 130 16.41 -11.21 -7.06
C VAL A 130 16.91 -11.32 -8.49
N ASP A 131 17.74 -12.35 -8.83
CA ASP A 131 18.22 -12.59 -10.18
C ASP A 131 17.07 -12.77 -11.18
N HIS A 132 16.03 -13.52 -10.77
CA HIS A 132 14.83 -13.69 -11.59
C HIS A 132 14.09 -12.36 -11.83
N CYS A 133 13.93 -11.56 -10.78
CA CYS A 133 13.29 -10.25 -10.91
C CYS A 133 14.10 -9.30 -11.78
N GLU A 134 15.43 -9.25 -11.61
CA GLU A 134 16.31 -8.42 -12.43
C GLU A 134 16.17 -8.78 -13.91
N SER A 135 16.23 -10.06 -14.25
CA SER A 135 16.04 -10.54 -15.63
C SER A 135 14.68 -10.13 -16.20
N TRP A 136 13.61 -10.26 -15.40
CA TRP A 136 12.26 -9.89 -15.81
C TRP A 136 12.12 -8.39 -16.15
N TYR A 137 12.76 -7.49 -15.37
CA TYR A 137 12.77 -6.05 -15.65
C TYR A 137 13.68 -5.69 -16.81
N ASP A 138 14.84 -6.34 -16.96
CA ASP A 138 15.78 -6.12 -18.06
C ASP A 138 15.17 -6.45 -19.42
N GLU A 139 14.47 -7.58 -19.52
CA GLU A 139 13.75 -7.99 -20.74
C GLU A 139 12.73 -6.92 -21.21
N ARG A 140 12.27 -6.07 -20.28
CA ARG A 140 11.30 -4.98 -20.54
C ARG A 140 11.95 -3.61 -20.68
N GLY A 141 13.26 -3.53 -20.53
CA GLY A 141 13.98 -2.25 -20.51
C GLY A 141 13.52 -1.31 -19.39
N LEU A 142 13.06 -1.88 -18.27
CA LEU A 142 12.58 -1.16 -17.11
C LEU A 142 13.63 -1.11 -16.01
N ARG A 143 13.59 -0.04 -15.21
CA ARG A 143 14.45 0.06 -14.03
C ARG A 143 14.12 -1.06 -13.04
N ARG A 144 15.15 -1.69 -12.49
CA ARG A 144 15.04 -2.69 -11.43
C ARG A 144 14.70 -1.99 -10.12
N LEU A 145 13.48 -2.15 -9.64
CA LEU A 145 13.00 -1.56 -8.41
C LEU A 145 12.35 -2.61 -7.51
N PHE A 146 12.67 -2.53 -6.23
CA PHE A 146 12.00 -3.31 -5.18
C PHE A 146 11.34 -2.35 -4.19
N VAL A 147 10.15 -2.71 -3.72
CA VAL A 147 9.53 -2.07 -2.55
C VAL A 147 9.89 -2.87 -1.32
N LEU A 148 10.40 -2.22 -0.32
CA LEU A 148 10.55 -2.78 1.01
C LEU A 148 9.61 -2.07 1.96
N PHE A 149 8.76 -2.79 2.69
CA PHE A 149 7.80 -2.20 3.62
C PHE A 149 7.87 -2.86 4.99
N GLY A 150 7.64 -2.06 6.02
CA GLY A 150 7.71 -2.49 7.42
C GLY A 150 6.99 -1.53 8.36
N PRO A 151 7.02 -1.79 9.67
CA PRO A 151 6.53 -0.83 10.66
C PRO A 151 7.14 0.55 10.44
N ALA A 152 6.45 1.61 10.89
CA ALA A 152 7.02 2.95 10.82
C ALA A 152 8.40 2.98 11.50
N GLY A 153 9.39 3.53 10.78
CA GLY A 153 10.78 3.58 11.24
C GLY A 153 11.56 2.27 11.10
N PHE A 154 11.08 1.29 10.30
CA PHE A 154 11.88 0.10 9.99
C PHE A 154 13.21 0.49 9.30
N ALA A 155 14.25 -0.29 9.54
CA ALA A 155 15.52 -0.14 8.86
C ALA A 155 15.65 -1.19 7.74
N VAL A 156 16.18 -0.78 6.59
CA VAL A 156 16.39 -1.66 5.43
C VAL A 156 17.33 -2.81 5.78
N GLU A 157 18.31 -2.53 6.59
CA GLU A 157 19.36 -3.47 7.03
C GLU A 157 18.80 -4.58 7.94
N ASP A 158 17.67 -4.36 8.58
CA ASP A 158 17.03 -5.35 9.44
C ASP A 158 16.22 -6.39 8.64
N ASP A 159 15.87 -6.07 7.40
CA ASP A 159 15.13 -6.96 6.51
C ASP A 159 16.09 -7.88 5.72
N PRO A 160 15.84 -9.20 5.64
CA PRO A 160 16.68 -10.11 4.87
C PRO A 160 16.80 -9.75 3.39
N LEU A 161 15.70 -9.35 2.73
CA LEU A 161 15.73 -8.90 1.35
C LEU A 161 16.45 -7.55 1.22
N GLY A 162 16.27 -6.67 2.21
CA GLY A 162 16.99 -5.39 2.28
C GLY A 162 18.51 -5.60 2.29
N ARG A 163 19.01 -6.49 3.13
CA ARG A 163 20.43 -6.85 3.16
C ARG A 163 20.93 -7.41 1.84
N GLU A 164 20.17 -8.35 1.23
CA GLU A 164 20.52 -8.94 -0.07
C GLU A 164 20.63 -7.84 -1.14
N LEU A 165 19.68 -6.92 -1.21
CA LEU A 165 19.70 -5.81 -2.17
C LEU A 165 20.86 -4.84 -1.92
N LEU A 166 21.17 -4.51 -0.66
CA LEU A 166 22.29 -3.64 -0.31
C LEU A 166 23.63 -4.28 -0.70
N THR A 167 23.82 -5.60 -0.56
CA THR A 167 25.05 -6.28 -1.02
C THR A 167 25.22 -6.23 -2.52
N ARG A 168 24.13 -6.03 -3.28
CA ARG A 168 24.11 -5.86 -4.74
C ARG A 168 24.19 -4.39 -5.17
N ALA A 169 24.58 -3.48 -4.25
CA ALA A 169 24.70 -2.05 -4.48
C ALA A 169 23.37 -1.34 -4.85
N TYR A 170 22.22 -1.88 -4.43
CA TYR A 170 20.98 -1.15 -4.49
C TYR A 170 20.97 -0.04 -3.44
N GLU A 171 20.40 1.10 -3.81
CA GLU A 171 20.24 2.25 -2.91
C GLU A 171 18.79 2.45 -2.53
N SER A 172 18.54 2.77 -1.23
CA SER A 172 17.20 3.07 -0.76
C SER A 172 16.85 4.54 -1.01
N PHE A 173 15.60 4.80 -1.42
CA PHE A 173 15.11 6.16 -1.66
C PHE A 173 13.58 6.25 -1.50
N ASN A 174 13.06 7.48 -1.42
CA ASN A 174 11.64 7.78 -1.35
C ASN A 174 10.91 7.09 -0.19
N SER A 175 11.46 7.18 1.03
CA SER A 175 10.74 6.75 2.24
C SER A 175 9.36 7.38 2.29
N THR A 176 8.34 6.54 2.39
CA THR A 176 6.94 6.92 2.26
C THR A 176 6.13 6.31 3.39
N ALA A 177 5.36 7.12 4.08
CA ALA A 177 4.40 6.64 5.08
C ALA A 177 3.07 6.28 4.41
N VAL A 178 2.51 5.14 4.78
CA VAL A 178 1.14 4.73 4.47
C VAL A 178 0.26 5.09 5.66
N LEU A 179 -0.71 5.95 5.43
CA LEU A 179 -1.62 6.43 6.46
C LEU A 179 -3.02 5.89 6.21
N THR A 180 -3.72 5.56 7.28
CA THR A 180 -5.11 5.09 7.23
C THR A 180 -6.02 5.90 8.15
N ALA A 181 -7.29 5.99 7.78
CA ALA A 181 -8.33 6.59 8.60
C ALA A 181 -9.67 5.87 8.41
N ALA A 182 -10.53 5.95 9.43
CA ALA A 182 -11.94 5.66 9.22
C ALA A 182 -12.59 6.83 8.48
N THR A 183 -13.39 6.57 7.45
CA THR A 183 -14.12 7.64 6.74
C THR A 183 -14.97 8.50 7.67
N ALA A 184 -15.50 7.90 8.74
CA ALA A 184 -16.28 8.59 9.77
C ALA A 184 -15.44 9.51 10.68
N ALA A 185 -14.11 9.36 10.70
CA ALA A 185 -13.23 10.21 11.50
C ALA A 185 -12.88 11.52 10.80
N LEU A 186 -13.02 11.58 9.47
CA LEU A 186 -12.81 12.80 8.73
C LEU A 186 -14.00 13.75 8.94
N PRO A 187 -13.75 15.04 9.18
CA PRO A 187 -14.83 16.02 9.27
C PRO A 187 -15.66 15.96 7.99
N PRO A 188 -16.98 16.16 8.10
CA PRO A 188 -17.82 16.35 6.92
C PRO A 188 -17.28 17.54 6.12
N GLU A 189 -17.58 17.56 4.82
CA GLU A 189 -17.23 18.69 4.00
C GLU A 189 -17.74 19.99 4.64
N PRO A 190 -16.86 20.95 4.97
CA PRO A 190 -17.32 22.20 5.54
C PRO A 190 -18.21 22.91 4.50
N LEU A 191 -19.24 23.59 4.98
CA LEU A 191 -20.05 24.48 4.13
C LEU A 191 -19.09 25.39 3.35
N HIS A 192 -19.20 25.35 2.03
CA HIS A 192 -18.29 26.06 1.14
C HIS A 192 -18.27 27.57 1.46
N PRO A 193 -17.09 28.19 1.46
CA PRO A 193 -17.03 29.62 1.28
C PRO A 193 -17.81 29.98 0.00
N SER A 194 -18.51 31.10 0.00
CA SER A 194 -19.21 31.58 -1.19
C SER A 194 -18.30 31.51 -2.42
N GLY A 195 -18.68 30.73 -3.45
CA GLY A 195 -17.93 30.57 -4.69
C GLY A 195 -17.01 29.36 -4.81
N ALA A 196 -16.95 28.46 -3.81
CA ALA A 196 -16.21 27.20 -3.95
C ALA A 196 -17.15 26.06 -4.41
N GLU A 197 -16.71 25.27 -5.40
CA GLU A 197 -17.45 24.12 -5.94
C GLU A 197 -16.55 22.88 -5.99
N VAL A 198 -17.02 21.76 -5.43
CA VAL A 198 -16.36 20.45 -5.58
C VAL A 198 -17.05 19.66 -6.69
N ARG A 199 -16.26 19.20 -7.64
CA ARG A 199 -16.70 18.30 -8.72
C ARG A 199 -16.07 16.94 -8.52
N LEU A 200 -16.89 15.90 -8.66
CA LEU A 200 -16.49 14.48 -8.62
C LEU A 200 -16.90 13.83 -9.93
N GLU A 201 -15.95 13.41 -10.72
CA GLU A 201 -16.17 12.88 -12.07
C GLU A 201 -15.55 11.47 -12.18
N SER A 202 -16.15 10.59 -12.99
CA SER A 202 -15.62 9.23 -13.23
C SER A 202 -14.39 9.22 -14.14
N SER A 203 -14.16 10.32 -14.85
CA SER A 203 -12.99 10.51 -15.72
C SER A 203 -12.39 11.91 -15.48
N PRO A 204 -11.07 12.08 -15.65
CA PRO A 204 -10.43 13.36 -15.45
C PRO A 204 -10.81 14.35 -16.56
N SER A 205 -11.31 15.53 -16.18
CA SER A 205 -11.59 16.63 -17.12
C SER A 205 -10.28 17.25 -17.66
N PRO A 206 -10.33 17.98 -18.79
CA PRO A 206 -9.16 18.72 -19.27
C PRO A 206 -8.56 19.65 -18.19
N ARG A 207 -9.41 20.34 -17.42
CA ARG A 207 -8.96 21.23 -16.32
C ARG A 207 -8.28 20.47 -15.18
N TRP A 208 -8.74 19.25 -14.89
CA TRP A 208 -8.07 18.36 -13.92
C TRP A 208 -6.66 17.99 -14.41
N TRP A 209 -6.54 17.64 -15.71
CA TRP A 209 -5.25 17.32 -16.31
C TRP A 209 -4.30 18.51 -16.35
N ASP A 210 -4.81 19.72 -16.63
CA ASP A 210 -3.99 20.93 -16.63
C ASP A 210 -3.46 21.24 -15.24
N ALA A 211 -4.30 21.13 -14.22
CA ALA A 211 -3.89 21.32 -12.83
C ALA A 211 -2.90 20.22 -12.36
N TRP A 212 -3.05 18.99 -12.88
CA TRP A 212 -2.10 17.93 -12.58
C TRP A 212 -0.75 18.15 -13.30
N ALA A 213 -0.76 18.57 -14.56
CA ALA A 213 0.43 18.82 -15.35
C ALA A 213 1.22 20.06 -14.88
N ALA A 214 0.56 21.00 -14.21
CA ALA A 214 1.21 22.18 -13.60
C ALA A 214 2.11 21.81 -12.40
N GLN A 215 2.03 20.55 -11.94
CA GLN A 215 2.98 20.04 -10.95
C GLN A 215 4.25 19.60 -11.68
N ASP A 216 5.43 19.99 -11.20
CA ASP A 216 6.74 19.57 -11.71
C ASP A 216 7.02 18.06 -11.42
N VAL A 217 6.01 17.18 -11.59
CA VAL A 217 6.07 15.74 -11.27
C VAL A 217 6.49 14.92 -12.48
N LEU A 218 6.44 15.48 -13.69
CA LEU A 218 6.82 14.78 -14.91
C LEU A 218 8.35 14.76 -15.04
N ASN A 219 8.94 13.62 -14.71
CA ASN A 219 10.25 13.28 -15.26
C ASN A 219 10.13 13.28 -16.80
N THR A 220 10.94 14.07 -17.47
CA THR A 220 10.90 14.33 -18.92
C THR A 220 10.97 13.07 -19.82
N ASN A 221 11.29 11.92 -19.23
CA ASN A 221 11.46 10.64 -19.95
C ASN A 221 10.22 9.74 -19.96
N VAL A 222 9.10 10.17 -19.36
CA VAL A 222 7.87 9.36 -19.32
C VAL A 222 6.83 9.92 -20.29
N SER A 223 6.28 9.04 -21.13
CA SER A 223 5.25 9.45 -22.10
C SER A 223 3.95 9.87 -21.38
N ARG A 224 3.27 10.89 -21.93
CA ARG A 224 1.96 11.34 -21.43
C ARG A 224 0.94 10.18 -21.40
N SER A 225 1.00 9.28 -22.38
CA SER A 225 0.13 8.11 -22.44
C SER A 225 0.37 7.13 -21.29
N ALA A 226 1.62 6.91 -20.89
CA ALA A 226 1.94 6.08 -19.73
C ALA A 226 1.38 6.68 -18.42
N VAL A 227 1.51 7.98 -18.26
CA VAL A 227 0.91 8.71 -17.13
C VAL A 227 -0.61 8.56 -17.12
N GLN A 228 -1.26 8.84 -18.26
CA GLN A 228 -2.72 8.72 -18.38
C GLN A 228 -3.17 7.29 -18.06
N ALA A 229 -2.48 6.29 -18.62
CA ALA A 229 -2.79 4.89 -18.36
C ALA A 229 -2.73 4.58 -16.86
N VAL A 230 -1.71 5.01 -16.12
CA VAL A 230 -1.62 4.82 -14.66
C VAL A 230 -2.76 5.53 -13.94
N MET A 231 -3.02 6.79 -14.26
CA MET A 231 -4.01 7.61 -13.55
C MET A 231 -5.44 7.12 -13.77
N THR A 232 -5.75 6.57 -14.95
CA THR A 232 -7.10 6.08 -15.28
C THR A 232 -7.25 4.56 -15.19
N GLY A 233 -6.27 3.86 -14.63
CA GLY A 233 -6.20 2.39 -14.69
C GLY A 233 -7.07 1.66 -13.66
N SER A 234 -7.53 2.31 -12.59
CA SER A 234 -8.43 1.68 -11.63
C SER A 234 -9.84 1.57 -12.23
N PRO A 235 -10.53 0.42 -12.09
CA PRO A 235 -11.86 0.23 -12.66
C PRO A 235 -12.95 1.03 -11.92
N ASP A 236 -12.77 1.34 -10.65
CA ASP A 236 -13.70 2.15 -9.84
C ASP A 236 -12.93 3.30 -9.20
N GLN A 237 -13.14 4.50 -9.72
CA GLN A 237 -12.43 5.69 -9.28
C GLN A 237 -13.22 6.97 -9.54
N LEU A 238 -12.84 8.03 -8.83
CA LEU A 238 -13.32 9.39 -9.03
C LEU A 238 -12.14 10.35 -9.14
N PHE A 239 -12.31 11.36 -9.99
CA PHE A 239 -11.42 12.50 -10.11
C PHE A 239 -12.11 13.69 -9.48
N ALA A 240 -11.48 14.24 -8.47
CA ALA A 240 -12.02 15.36 -7.72
C ALA A 240 -11.30 16.65 -8.11
N SER A 241 -12.04 17.71 -8.33
CA SER A 241 -11.52 19.08 -8.41
C SER A 241 -12.31 19.96 -7.46
N LEU A 242 -11.61 20.89 -6.80
CA LEU A 242 -12.20 21.99 -6.07
C LEU A 242 -11.90 23.28 -6.82
N GLU A 243 -12.94 23.94 -7.27
CA GLU A 243 -12.86 25.21 -8.00
C GLU A 243 -13.19 26.39 -7.08
N VAL A 244 -12.43 27.47 -7.19
CA VAL A 244 -12.64 28.72 -6.47
C VAL A 244 -12.46 29.87 -7.46
N ASP A 245 -13.40 30.76 -7.52
CA ASP A 245 -13.41 31.94 -8.44
C ASP A 245 -13.19 31.49 -9.91
N GLY A 246 -13.76 30.36 -10.30
CA GLY A 246 -13.64 29.80 -11.65
C GLY A 246 -12.29 29.15 -11.99
N GLY A 247 -11.33 29.08 -11.06
CA GLY A 247 -10.04 28.39 -11.19
C GLY A 247 -9.98 27.09 -10.39
N VAL A 248 -9.21 26.12 -10.85
CA VAL A 248 -8.98 24.87 -10.11
C VAL A 248 -7.99 25.13 -8.98
N ALA A 249 -8.48 25.12 -7.75
CA ALA A 249 -7.70 25.36 -6.53
C ALA A 249 -7.04 24.09 -5.99
N ALA A 250 -7.68 22.93 -6.17
CA ALA A 250 -7.12 21.63 -5.80
C ALA A 250 -7.69 20.50 -6.63
N ILE A 251 -6.91 19.41 -6.75
CA ILE A 251 -7.32 18.17 -7.38
C ILE A 251 -6.96 16.98 -6.50
N ALA A 252 -7.66 15.88 -6.71
CA ALA A 252 -7.31 14.56 -6.17
C ALA A 252 -7.89 13.44 -7.04
N ARG A 253 -7.38 12.22 -6.88
CA ARG A 253 -7.98 10.99 -7.40
C ARG A 253 -8.35 10.10 -6.23
N LEU A 254 -9.53 9.51 -6.26
CA LEU A 254 -10.04 8.55 -5.29
C LEU A 254 -10.30 7.24 -6.01
N ALA A 255 -9.66 6.15 -5.58
CA ALA A 255 -9.87 4.82 -6.14
C ALA A 255 -10.45 3.88 -5.08
N PHE A 256 -11.38 3.00 -5.50
CA PHE A 256 -12.07 2.10 -4.58
C PHE A 256 -11.67 0.65 -4.88
N ALA A 257 -11.28 -0.07 -3.84
CA ALA A 257 -10.93 -1.48 -3.92
C ALA A 257 -11.22 -2.18 -2.59
N GLN A 258 -11.85 -3.34 -2.62
CA GLN A 258 -12.05 -4.23 -1.46
C GLN A 258 -12.56 -3.52 -0.19
N GLY A 259 -13.48 -2.56 -0.33
CA GLY A 259 -14.05 -1.82 0.80
C GLY A 259 -13.17 -0.69 1.35
N TRP A 260 -12.11 -0.32 0.64
CA TRP A 260 -11.22 0.79 0.95
C TRP A 260 -11.26 1.86 -0.13
N ALA A 261 -11.00 3.11 0.28
CA ALA A 261 -10.82 4.24 -0.62
C ALA A 261 -9.38 4.75 -0.54
N GLY A 262 -8.65 4.67 -1.64
CA GLY A 262 -7.28 5.20 -1.76
C GLY A 262 -7.28 6.61 -2.32
N VAL A 263 -6.61 7.54 -1.65
CA VAL A 263 -6.44 8.92 -2.11
C VAL A 263 -5.10 9.06 -2.80
N PHE A 264 -5.13 9.55 -4.03
CA PHE A 264 -3.95 9.75 -4.88
C PHE A 264 -3.94 11.16 -5.47
N ALA A 265 -2.78 11.62 -5.90
CA ALA A 265 -2.62 12.87 -6.64
C ALA A 265 -3.27 14.09 -5.98
N LEU A 266 -3.37 14.13 -4.64
CA LEU A 266 -3.84 15.31 -3.96
C LEU A 266 -2.84 16.46 -4.17
N HIS A 267 -3.30 17.49 -4.82
CA HIS A 267 -2.52 18.69 -5.07
C HIS A 267 -3.35 19.95 -4.83
N VAL A 268 -2.70 20.96 -4.26
CA VAL A 268 -3.30 22.31 -4.06
C VAL A 268 -2.42 23.31 -4.78
N ALA A 269 -3.05 24.15 -5.59
CA ALA A 269 -2.38 25.25 -6.29
C ALA A 269 -1.58 26.10 -5.30
N PRO A 270 -0.33 26.48 -5.60
CA PRO A 270 0.57 27.15 -4.67
C PRO A 270 -0.06 28.37 -3.97
N GLU A 271 -0.79 29.19 -4.71
CA GLU A 271 -1.48 30.38 -4.25
C GLU A 271 -2.70 30.10 -3.35
N ARG A 272 -3.18 28.87 -3.34
CA ARG A 272 -4.32 28.42 -2.53
C ARG A 272 -3.90 27.55 -1.34
N ARG A 273 -2.60 27.37 -1.12
CA ARG A 273 -2.10 26.61 0.03
C ARG A 273 -2.42 27.32 1.34
N ARG A 274 -2.63 26.53 2.40
CA ARG A 274 -2.97 26.98 3.77
C ARG A 274 -4.26 27.82 3.88
N THR A 275 -5.15 27.72 2.92
CA THR A 275 -6.48 28.35 2.93
C THR A 275 -7.62 27.38 3.28
N GLY A 276 -7.31 26.13 3.70
CA GLY A 276 -8.32 25.11 4.04
C GLY A 276 -8.77 24.25 2.86
N VAL A 277 -8.41 24.59 1.62
CA VAL A 277 -8.83 23.90 0.39
C VAL A 277 -8.54 22.39 0.40
N ALA A 278 -7.36 21.97 0.90
CA ALA A 278 -7.05 20.53 1.00
C ALA A 278 -7.98 19.79 1.98
N SER A 279 -8.29 20.41 3.13
CA SER A 279 -9.22 19.82 4.10
C SER A 279 -10.63 19.70 3.56
N GLN A 280 -11.07 20.70 2.81
CA GLN A 280 -12.36 20.72 2.15
C GLN A 280 -12.46 19.60 1.11
N LEU A 281 -11.47 19.48 0.21
CA LEU A 281 -11.45 18.40 -0.78
C LEU A 281 -11.41 17.03 -0.13
N MET A 282 -10.61 16.85 0.93
CA MET A 282 -10.57 15.60 1.69
C MET A 282 -11.91 15.26 2.37
N GLY A 283 -12.64 16.26 2.85
CA GLY A 283 -14.01 16.11 3.36
C GLY A 283 -14.95 15.55 2.29
N ALA A 284 -14.94 16.15 1.09
CA ALA A 284 -15.75 15.70 -0.05
C ALA A 284 -15.39 14.26 -0.49
N LEU A 285 -14.09 13.90 -0.50
CA LEU A 285 -13.66 12.52 -0.78
C LEU A 285 -14.15 11.53 0.28
N ALA A 286 -14.16 11.93 1.55
CA ALA A 286 -14.69 11.11 2.63
C ALA A 286 -16.21 10.95 2.52
N ASP A 287 -16.96 12.01 2.15
CA ASP A 287 -18.40 11.95 1.89
C ASP A 287 -18.72 11.03 0.71
N ALA A 288 -18.00 11.14 -0.39
CA ALA A 288 -18.12 10.24 -1.54
C ALA A 288 -17.84 8.78 -1.17
N SER A 289 -16.90 8.54 -0.26
CA SER A 289 -16.60 7.21 0.26
C SER A 289 -17.72 6.69 1.15
N ARG A 290 -18.26 7.53 2.06
CA ARG A 290 -19.38 7.18 2.95
C ARG A 290 -20.64 6.85 2.18
N SER A 291 -20.98 7.62 1.15
CA SER A 291 -22.15 7.38 0.30
C SER A 291 -22.10 6.04 -0.44
N ARG A 292 -20.88 5.49 -0.67
CA ARG A 292 -20.63 4.16 -1.22
C ARG A 292 -20.52 3.05 -0.16
N GLY A 293 -20.74 3.37 1.12
CA GLY A 293 -20.61 2.42 2.23
C GLY A 293 -19.16 2.09 2.60
N ILE A 294 -18.19 2.79 2.04
CA ILE A 294 -16.76 2.59 2.34
C ILE A 294 -16.44 3.18 3.71
N ARG A 295 -15.81 2.37 4.57
CA ARG A 295 -15.53 2.76 5.97
C ARG A 295 -14.07 3.10 6.22
N SER A 296 -13.18 2.80 5.29
CA SER A 296 -11.73 2.91 5.47
C SER A 296 -11.10 3.64 4.31
N MET A 297 -10.20 4.56 4.61
CA MET A 297 -9.39 5.28 3.63
C MET A 297 -7.91 5.04 3.88
N TYR A 298 -7.13 5.11 2.81
CA TYR A 298 -5.68 5.16 2.89
C TYR A 298 -5.11 6.22 1.94
N LEU A 299 -3.91 6.64 2.25
CA LEU A 299 -3.08 7.47 1.38
C LEU A 299 -1.60 7.16 1.63
N GLN A 300 -0.78 7.62 0.73
CA GLN A 300 0.67 7.47 0.78
C GLN A 300 1.31 8.84 0.66
N VAL A 301 2.22 9.16 1.57
CA VAL A 301 2.87 10.47 1.63
C VAL A 301 4.36 10.30 1.91
N PRO A 302 5.27 10.97 1.13
CA PRO A 302 6.68 10.98 1.45
C PRO A 302 6.93 11.42 2.89
N GLU A 303 7.79 10.71 3.62
CA GLU A 303 8.07 11.05 5.02
C GLU A 303 8.66 12.46 5.18
N ALA A 304 9.38 12.92 4.17
CA ALA A 304 9.92 14.29 4.12
C ALA A 304 8.85 15.37 3.96
N ASN A 305 7.60 15.02 3.53
CA ASN A 305 6.52 15.99 3.34
C ASN A 305 5.79 16.28 4.66
N SER A 306 6.46 16.91 5.60
CA SER A 306 5.92 17.24 6.92
C SER A 306 4.63 18.09 6.86
N PRO A 307 4.48 19.09 5.96
CA PRO A 307 3.23 19.85 5.85
C PRO A 307 2.02 18.98 5.50
N ALA A 308 2.16 18.04 4.56
CA ALA A 308 1.08 17.14 4.18
C ALA A 308 0.78 16.12 5.29
N ARG A 309 1.81 15.56 5.94
CA ARG A 309 1.63 14.66 7.08
C ARG A 309 0.85 15.32 8.20
N GLY A 310 1.22 16.55 8.59
CA GLY A 310 0.50 17.30 9.62
C GLY A 310 -0.95 17.62 9.24
N LEU A 311 -1.26 17.83 7.95
CA LEU A 311 -2.63 17.95 7.47
C LEU A 311 -3.40 16.64 7.70
N TYR A 312 -2.86 15.51 7.24
CA TYR A 312 -3.54 14.22 7.33
C TYR A 312 -3.76 13.78 8.79
N GLU A 313 -2.79 14.04 9.67
CA GLU A 313 -2.92 13.76 11.11
C GLU A 313 -4.09 14.55 11.74
N ARG A 314 -4.24 15.83 11.40
CA ARG A 314 -5.38 16.65 11.85
C ARG A 314 -6.71 16.15 11.30
N LEU A 315 -6.73 15.56 10.10
CA LEU A 315 -7.90 14.94 9.49
C LEU A 315 -8.21 13.54 10.05
N GLY A 316 -7.44 13.06 11.03
CA GLY A 316 -7.68 11.78 11.69
C GLY A 316 -6.94 10.59 11.10
N PHE A 317 -6.09 10.79 10.09
CA PHE A 317 -5.22 9.73 9.59
C PHE A 317 -4.14 9.37 10.61
N ARG A 318 -3.76 8.11 10.63
CA ARG A 318 -2.67 7.57 11.44
C ARG A 318 -1.73 6.75 10.58
N THR A 319 -0.45 6.80 10.89
CA THR A 319 0.53 5.96 10.22
C THR A 319 0.23 4.49 10.51
N HIS A 320 0.07 3.72 9.44
CA HIS A 320 -0.12 2.27 9.49
C HIS A 320 1.23 1.55 9.36
N HIS A 321 1.99 1.89 8.33
CA HIS A 321 3.32 1.35 8.06
C HIS A 321 4.11 2.34 7.17
N ALA A 322 5.32 1.98 6.82
CA ALA A 322 6.14 2.73 5.88
C ALA A 322 6.72 1.80 4.82
N TYR A 323 7.13 2.37 3.70
CA TYR A 323 7.92 1.67 2.69
C TYR A 323 8.97 2.59 2.08
N CYS A 324 9.98 1.98 1.46
CA CYS A 324 10.93 2.67 0.58
C CYS A 324 11.11 1.87 -0.71
N TYR A 325 11.73 2.48 -1.70
CA TYR A 325 12.20 1.77 -2.87
C TYR A 325 13.69 1.49 -2.73
N LEU A 326 14.11 0.31 -3.24
CA LEU A 326 15.51 0.03 -3.52
C LEU A 326 15.66 -0.08 -5.03
N GLY A 327 16.64 0.66 -5.59
CA GLY A 327 16.92 0.70 -7.02
C GLY A 327 18.39 0.49 -7.29
N GLY A 328 18.69 -0.35 -8.28
CA GLY A 328 20.01 -0.61 -8.81
C GLY A 328 20.16 -0.09 -10.24
#